data_64b13b63a7f4b2d498d8a09f6443702e
#
_entry.id   64b13b63a7f4b2d498d8a09f6443702e
#
_cell.length_a   1.000
_cell.length_b   1.000
_cell.length_c   1.000
_cell.angle_alpha   90.00
_cell.angle_beta   90.00
_cell.angle_gamma   90.00
#
_symmetry.space_group_name_H-M   'P 1'
#
loop_
_entity.id
_entity.type
_entity.pdbx_description
1 polymer ?
#
loop_
_entity_poly.entity_id
_entity_poly.type
_entity_poly.pdbx_seq_one_letter_code
_entity_poly.pdbx_strand_id
1 'polypeptide(L)'
;MLQVTPAALFTTGKKPFYSKFSLLSSVRFDNRITGDGGIEVWNPLPRSISDSILISTQSNSRHTLFFDRSSPKFAADISWQDQQVRQLLANGLETRGTDALSGTMRWNITRWLGVQEKVEESLKKSEAEAFVTRNFTIKGRESETKINFQPGSTYRITLSYRYKDKKN
;
A
#
# COMPACT_ATOMS: atom_id res chain seq x y z
N MET A 1 -12.68 6.02 2.72
CA MET A 1 -11.82 5.23 3.61
C MET A 1 -12.71 4.36 4.49
N LEU A 2 -12.55 3.05 4.44
CA LEU A 2 -13.32 2.10 5.24
C LEU A 2 -12.38 1.42 6.23
N GLN A 3 -12.70 1.45 7.52
CA GLN A 3 -12.01 0.70 8.56
C GLN A 3 -12.98 -0.28 9.20
N VAL A 4 -12.67 -1.56 9.16
CA VAL A 4 -13.47 -2.62 9.78
C VAL A 4 -12.63 -3.28 10.88
N THR A 5 -13.20 -3.33 12.08
CA THR A 5 -12.64 -4.08 13.21
C THR A 5 -13.58 -5.26 13.45
N PRO A 6 -13.16 -6.50 13.16
CA PRO A 6 -14.03 -7.68 13.28
C PRO A 6 -14.63 -7.88 14.69
N ALA A 7 -13.92 -7.42 15.72
CA ALA A 7 -14.41 -7.46 17.10
C ALA A 7 -15.69 -6.68 17.35
N ALA A 8 -15.98 -5.65 16.55
CA ALA A 8 -17.22 -4.86 16.67
C ALA A 8 -18.47 -5.64 16.24
N LEU A 9 -18.29 -6.73 15.47
CA LEU A 9 -19.39 -7.53 14.94
C LEU A 9 -19.84 -8.66 15.89
N PHE A 10 -19.02 -9.02 16.89
CA PHE A 10 -19.27 -10.18 17.76
C PHE A 10 -18.92 -9.86 19.22
N THR A 11 -19.77 -9.10 19.89
CA THR A 11 -19.57 -8.80 21.33
C THR A 11 -20.32 -9.80 22.19
N THR A 12 -19.60 -10.79 22.74
CA THR A 12 -20.07 -11.54 23.93
C THR A 12 -18.86 -12.01 24.75
N GLY A 13 -18.60 -11.34 25.84
CA GLY A 13 -17.88 -11.78 27.03
C GLY A 13 -16.35 -11.81 26.99
N LYS A 14 -15.68 -12.73 26.39
CA LYS A 14 -14.21 -12.82 26.33
C LYS A 14 -13.74 -12.30 24.97
N LYS A 15 -12.73 -11.40 24.96
CA LYS A 15 -12.12 -10.91 23.72
C LYS A 15 -11.54 -12.08 22.92
N PRO A 16 -12.18 -12.55 21.85
CA PRO A 16 -11.70 -13.68 21.08
C PRO A 16 -10.41 -13.28 20.31
N PHE A 17 -9.63 -14.27 19.90
CA PHE A 17 -8.36 -14.07 19.18
C PHE A 17 -8.52 -13.14 17.96
N TYR A 18 -9.64 -13.23 17.24
CA TYR A 18 -9.92 -12.38 16.07
C TYR A 18 -10.13 -10.90 16.42
N SER A 19 -10.35 -10.53 17.68
CA SER A 19 -10.42 -9.14 18.12
C SER A 19 -9.11 -8.37 17.94
N LYS A 20 -8.00 -9.09 17.77
CA LYS A 20 -6.68 -8.53 17.52
C LYS A 20 -6.46 -8.12 16.06
N PHE A 21 -7.33 -8.54 15.16
CA PHE A 21 -7.25 -8.16 13.75
C PHE A 21 -8.04 -6.90 13.46
N SER A 22 -7.51 -6.03 12.62
CA SER A 22 -8.23 -4.89 12.05
C SER A 22 -7.83 -4.71 10.58
N LEU A 23 -8.81 -4.44 9.74
CA LEU A 23 -8.63 -4.18 8.32
C LEU A 23 -8.87 -2.70 8.05
N LEU A 24 -7.93 -2.08 7.37
CA LEU A 24 -8.07 -0.74 6.82
C LEU A 24 -8.06 -0.84 5.30
N SER A 25 -9.12 -0.36 4.68
CA SER A 25 -9.25 -0.33 3.22
C SER A 25 -9.51 1.09 2.75
N SER A 26 -8.75 1.56 1.78
CA SER A 26 -8.98 2.84 1.12
C SER A 26 -8.88 2.65 -0.37
N VAL A 27 -9.84 3.23 -1.09
CA VAL A 27 -9.86 3.26 -2.55
C VAL A 27 -10.12 4.70 -2.97
N ARG A 28 -9.33 5.20 -3.90
CA ARG A 28 -9.47 6.53 -4.46
C ARG A 28 -9.41 6.45 -5.98
N PHE A 29 -10.35 7.14 -6.61
CA PHE A 29 -10.41 7.32 -8.06
C PHE A 29 -10.46 8.82 -8.36
N ASP A 30 -9.60 9.26 -9.26
CA ASP A 30 -9.57 10.62 -9.78
C ASP A 30 -9.60 10.52 -11.31
N ASN A 31 -10.64 11.07 -11.94
CA ASN A 31 -10.78 11.10 -13.39
C ASN A 31 -10.81 12.54 -13.89
N ARG A 32 -10.07 12.83 -14.95
CA ARG A 32 -10.13 14.09 -15.69
C ARG A 32 -10.53 13.80 -17.13
N ILE A 33 -11.60 14.43 -17.55
CA ILE A 33 -12.15 14.30 -18.90
C ILE A 33 -12.21 15.67 -19.61
N THR A 34 -12.21 15.67 -20.95
CA THR A 34 -12.42 16.88 -21.76
C THR A 34 -13.90 17.01 -22.09
N GLY A 35 -14.50 18.20 -21.86
CA GLY A 35 -15.87 18.52 -22.27
C GLY A 35 -16.94 18.16 -21.22
N ASP A 36 -18.19 18.52 -21.54
CA ASP A 36 -19.38 18.30 -20.70
C ASP A 36 -19.91 16.85 -20.78
N GLY A 37 -19.03 15.89 -20.85
CA GLY A 37 -19.40 14.48 -20.73
C GLY A 37 -20.06 14.26 -19.36
N GLY A 38 -21.39 14.13 -19.34
CA GLY A 38 -22.16 13.92 -18.12
C GLY A 38 -21.60 12.76 -17.31
N ILE A 39 -20.91 13.07 -16.24
CA ILE A 39 -20.47 12.06 -15.28
C ILE A 39 -21.75 11.61 -14.59
N GLU A 40 -22.16 10.37 -14.82
CA GLU A 40 -23.19 9.76 -13.97
C GLU A 40 -22.63 9.66 -12.55
N VAL A 41 -23.04 10.60 -11.71
CA VAL A 41 -22.59 10.74 -10.30
C VAL A 41 -22.79 9.44 -9.50
N TRP A 42 -23.67 8.54 -9.98
CA TRP A 42 -24.00 7.27 -9.34
C TRP A 42 -23.11 6.08 -9.76
N ASN A 43 -22.23 6.24 -10.77
CA ASN A 43 -21.33 5.18 -11.18
C ASN A 43 -19.87 5.58 -10.90
N PRO A 44 -19.35 5.38 -9.67
CA PRO A 44 -17.98 5.76 -9.31
C PRO A 44 -16.90 4.90 -10.02
N LEU A 45 -17.33 3.85 -10.72
CA LEU A 45 -16.46 2.94 -11.47
C LEU A 45 -16.89 2.86 -12.93
N PRO A 46 -16.70 3.91 -13.74
CA PRO A 46 -17.02 3.82 -15.16
C PRO A 46 -16.12 2.76 -15.81
N ARG A 47 -16.71 1.63 -16.18
CA ARG A 47 -16.01 0.52 -16.86
C ARG A 47 -15.50 0.87 -18.24
N SER A 48 -15.98 1.94 -18.86
CA SER A 48 -15.56 2.38 -20.19
C SER A 48 -15.76 3.88 -20.33
N ILE A 49 -14.75 4.66 -19.95
CA ILE A 49 -14.63 6.02 -20.46
C ILE A 49 -14.06 5.87 -21.87
N SER A 50 -14.72 6.46 -22.88
CA SER A 50 -14.14 6.49 -24.24
C SER A 50 -12.79 7.17 -24.19
N ASP A 51 -11.75 6.52 -24.72
CA ASP A 51 -10.37 7.04 -24.73
C ASP A 51 -10.26 8.42 -25.41
N SER A 52 -11.22 8.77 -26.28
CA SER A 52 -11.30 10.08 -26.93
C SER A 52 -11.66 11.26 -26.02
N ILE A 53 -12.20 10.98 -24.83
CA ILE A 53 -12.66 12.00 -23.86
C ILE A 53 -11.75 12.01 -22.63
N LEU A 54 -10.96 10.97 -22.44
CA LEU A 54 -10.12 10.79 -21.25
C LEU A 54 -8.86 11.65 -21.33
N ILE A 55 -8.63 12.56 -20.38
CA ILE A 55 -7.34 13.25 -20.19
C ILE A 55 -6.46 12.45 -19.25
N SER A 56 -6.99 12.08 -18.09
CA SER A 56 -6.25 11.24 -17.16
C SER A 56 -7.18 10.51 -16.20
N THR A 57 -6.80 9.29 -15.85
CA THR A 57 -7.43 8.51 -14.77
C THR A 57 -6.34 8.09 -13.80
N GLN A 58 -6.60 8.27 -12.54
CA GLN A 58 -5.76 7.76 -11.47
C GLN A 58 -6.60 6.92 -10.52
N SER A 59 -6.22 5.68 -10.31
CA SER A 59 -6.76 4.82 -9.26
C SER A 59 -5.68 4.49 -8.25
N ASN A 60 -6.04 4.50 -6.99
CA ASN A 60 -5.16 4.09 -5.89
C ASN A 60 -6.01 3.31 -4.90
N SER A 61 -5.67 2.04 -4.71
CA SER A 61 -6.25 1.19 -3.68
C SER A 61 -5.18 0.75 -2.69
N ARG A 62 -5.51 0.79 -1.41
CA ARG A 62 -4.64 0.32 -0.34
C ARG A 62 -5.45 -0.43 0.70
N HIS A 63 -5.02 -1.65 0.99
CA HIS A 63 -5.62 -2.52 1.99
C HIS A 63 -4.54 -2.93 2.98
N THR A 64 -4.80 -2.73 4.27
CA THR A 64 -3.85 -3.08 5.32
C THR A 64 -4.56 -3.91 6.38
N LEU A 65 -4.05 -5.11 6.59
CA LEU A 65 -4.46 -6.00 7.68
C LEU A 65 -3.47 -5.85 8.84
N PHE A 66 -3.98 -5.45 9.98
CA PHE A 66 -3.20 -5.32 11.21
C PHE A 66 -3.50 -6.49 12.14
N PHE A 67 -2.46 -6.97 12.80
CA PHE A 67 -2.54 -7.88 13.93
C PHE A 67 -2.02 -7.19 15.18
N ASP A 68 -2.85 -7.11 16.21
CA ASP A 68 -2.56 -6.60 17.55
C ASP A 68 -1.83 -5.24 17.57
N ARG A 69 -2.32 -4.29 16.75
CA ARG A 69 -1.71 -2.98 16.50
C ARG A 69 -1.42 -2.19 17.78
N SER A 70 -2.26 -2.35 18.80
CA SER A 70 -2.14 -1.66 20.08
C SER A 70 -1.24 -2.37 21.09
N SER A 71 -0.78 -3.59 20.78
CA SER A 71 0.08 -4.35 21.67
C SER A 71 1.46 -3.70 21.83
N PRO A 72 1.94 -3.52 23.05
CA PRO A 72 3.29 -3.04 23.29
C PRO A 72 4.36 -4.12 23.03
N LYS A 73 3.99 -5.41 23.02
CA LYS A 73 4.93 -6.52 22.90
C LYS A 73 5.14 -6.94 21.44
N PHE A 74 4.05 -7.18 20.73
CA PHE A 74 4.12 -7.68 19.36
C PHE A 74 2.99 -7.07 18.52
N ALA A 75 3.33 -6.58 17.36
CA ALA A 75 2.39 -6.12 16.34
C ALA A 75 2.92 -6.49 14.97
N ALA A 76 2.01 -6.81 14.05
CA ALA A 76 2.34 -7.05 12.65
C ALA A 76 1.30 -6.44 11.73
N ASP A 77 1.70 -6.06 10.54
CA ASP A 77 0.78 -5.63 9.49
C ASP A 77 1.23 -6.11 8.12
N ILE A 78 0.25 -6.35 7.26
CA ILE A 78 0.45 -6.64 5.85
C ILE A 78 -0.37 -5.64 5.07
N SER A 79 0.27 -4.93 4.15
CA SER A 79 -0.36 -3.92 3.29
C SER A 79 -0.17 -4.29 1.83
N TRP A 80 -1.26 -4.30 1.09
CA TRP A 80 -1.26 -4.37 -0.36
C TRP A 80 -1.73 -3.04 -0.94
N GLN A 81 -0.99 -2.52 -1.91
CA GLN A 81 -1.29 -1.28 -2.61
C GLN A 81 -1.22 -1.50 -4.11
N ASP A 82 -2.24 -1.04 -4.82
CA ASP A 82 -2.29 -0.94 -6.28
C ASP A 82 -2.53 0.52 -6.66
N GLN A 83 -1.67 1.05 -7.50
CA GLN A 83 -1.77 2.39 -8.05
C GLN A 83 -1.64 2.32 -9.56
N GLN A 84 -2.64 2.84 -10.26
CA GLN A 84 -2.63 2.96 -11.73
C GLN A 84 -2.88 4.40 -12.13
N VAL A 85 -2.12 4.85 -13.10
CA VAL A 85 -2.27 6.17 -13.73
C VAL A 85 -2.32 5.96 -15.23
N ARG A 86 -3.41 6.40 -15.88
CA ARG A 86 -3.54 6.48 -17.34
C ARG A 86 -3.66 7.95 -17.72
N GLN A 87 -2.90 8.38 -18.69
CA GLN A 87 -2.94 9.76 -19.14
C GLN A 87 -2.78 9.84 -20.66
N LEU A 88 -3.55 10.72 -21.29
CA LEU A 88 -3.40 11.06 -22.68
C LEU A 88 -2.32 12.12 -22.80
N LEU A 89 -1.26 11.79 -23.52
CA LEU A 89 -0.18 12.70 -23.88
C LEU A 89 -0.32 13.12 -25.34
N ALA A 90 0.45 14.11 -25.77
CA ALA A 90 0.48 14.53 -27.17
C ALA A 90 0.83 13.38 -28.16
N ASN A 91 1.47 12.33 -27.67
CA ASN A 91 1.97 11.20 -28.43
C ASN A 91 1.19 9.90 -28.19
N GLY A 92 -0.02 9.96 -27.61
CA GLY A 92 -0.86 8.78 -27.32
C GLY A 92 -1.04 8.50 -25.83
N LEU A 93 -1.63 7.36 -25.54
CA LEU A 93 -1.97 6.95 -24.18
C LEU A 93 -0.75 6.35 -23.47
N GLU A 94 -0.49 6.82 -22.26
CA GLU A 94 0.50 6.25 -21.36
C GLU A 94 -0.17 5.70 -20.10
N THR A 95 0.18 4.46 -19.76
CA THR A 95 -0.28 3.79 -18.56
C THR A 95 0.90 3.46 -17.66
N ARG A 96 0.83 3.87 -16.40
CA ARG A 96 1.81 3.52 -15.37
C ARG A 96 1.10 2.81 -14.23
N GLY A 97 1.64 1.65 -13.84
CA GLY A 97 1.16 0.85 -12.72
C GLY A 97 2.23 0.64 -11.67
N THR A 98 1.83 0.60 -10.42
CA THR A 98 2.68 0.21 -9.29
C THR A 98 1.88 -0.68 -8.36
N ASP A 99 2.27 -1.95 -8.28
CA ASP A 99 1.75 -2.91 -7.31
C ASP A 99 2.79 -3.07 -6.21
N ALA A 100 2.39 -3.00 -4.96
CA ALA A 100 3.29 -3.18 -3.83
C ALA A 100 2.62 -4.02 -2.74
N LEU A 101 3.36 -5.02 -2.27
CA LEU A 101 3.05 -5.80 -1.09
C LEU A 101 4.09 -5.51 -0.02
N SER A 102 3.67 -5.07 1.16
CA SER A 102 4.57 -4.82 2.27
C SER A 102 4.10 -5.50 3.53
N GLY A 103 5.04 -6.01 4.31
CA GLY A 103 4.83 -6.56 5.64
C GLY A 103 5.71 -5.84 6.65
N THR A 104 5.14 -5.51 7.81
CA THR A 104 5.90 -4.94 8.92
C THR A 104 5.63 -5.77 10.17
N MET A 105 6.68 -6.09 10.90
CA MET A 105 6.61 -6.77 12.18
C MET A 105 7.38 -5.95 13.21
N ARG A 106 6.78 -5.76 14.37
CA ARG A 106 7.43 -5.14 15.53
C ARG A 106 7.34 -6.09 16.71
N TRP A 107 8.47 -6.40 17.30
CA TRP A 107 8.56 -7.27 18.45
C TRP A 107 9.44 -6.65 19.54
N ASN A 108 8.85 -6.26 20.64
CA ASN A 108 9.56 -5.81 21.83
C ASN A 108 9.80 -7.03 22.73
N ILE A 109 10.99 -7.62 22.63
CA ILE A 109 11.40 -8.84 23.35
C ILE A 109 11.45 -8.54 24.84
N THR A 110 12.01 -7.39 25.19
CA THR A 110 12.07 -6.87 26.55
C THR A 110 11.71 -5.38 26.55
N ARG A 111 11.67 -4.74 27.74
CA ARG A 111 11.44 -3.29 27.84
C ARG A 111 12.56 -2.45 27.20
N TRP A 112 13.73 -3.03 27.04
CA TRP A 112 14.94 -2.36 26.56
C TRP A 112 15.42 -2.88 25.19
N LEU A 113 14.82 -3.96 24.67
CA LEU A 113 15.19 -4.56 23.39
C LEU A 113 13.96 -4.74 22.50
N GLY A 114 13.98 -4.08 21.35
CA GLY A 114 12.95 -4.18 20.32
C GLY A 114 13.57 -4.50 18.96
N VAL A 115 12.85 -5.29 18.18
CA VAL A 115 13.19 -5.63 16.79
C VAL A 115 12.02 -5.22 15.90
N GLN A 116 12.34 -4.59 14.78
CA GLN A 116 11.36 -4.26 13.75
C GLN A 116 11.91 -4.78 12.41
N GLU A 117 11.05 -5.50 11.70
CA GLU A 117 11.33 -5.99 10.35
C GLU A 117 10.30 -5.39 9.40
N LYS A 118 10.77 -4.88 8.25
CA LYS A 118 9.93 -4.44 7.15
C LYS A 118 10.39 -5.14 5.89
N VAL A 119 9.47 -5.78 5.19
CA VAL A 119 9.69 -6.37 3.87
C VAL A 119 8.75 -5.73 2.89
N GLU A 120 9.24 -5.38 1.71
CA GLU A 120 8.43 -4.78 0.64
C GLU A 120 8.81 -5.42 -0.69
N GLU A 121 7.81 -5.85 -1.44
CA GLU A 121 7.97 -6.29 -2.83
C GLU A 121 7.12 -5.37 -3.70
N SER A 122 7.70 -4.83 -4.77
CA SER A 122 7.02 -3.89 -5.67
C SER A 122 7.24 -4.26 -7.12
N LEU A 123 6.19 -4.07 -7.92
CA LEU A 123 6.20 -4.22 -9.35
C LEU A 123 5.78 -2.90 -9.98
N LYS A 124 6.67 -2.30 -10.76
CA LYS A 124 6.40 -1.07 -11.50
C LYS A 124 6.36 -1.38 -12.97
N LYS A 125 5.27 -0.98 -13.65
CA LYS A 125 5.07 -1.12 -15.08
C LYS A 125 4.84 0.23 -15.70
N SER A 126 5.39 0.44 -16.88
CA SER A 126 5.08 1.59 -17.73
C SER A 126 4.86 1.09 -19.15
N GLU A 127 3.74 1.49 -19.74
CA GLU A 127 3.33 1.12 -21.09
C GLU A 127 2.93 2.40 -21.84
N ALA A 128 3.54 2.66 -22.99
CA ALA A 128 3.25 3.79 -23.84
C ALA A 128 2.95 3.28 -25.25
N GLU A 129 1.78 3.65 -25.80
CA GLU A 129 1.36 3.19 -27.14
C GLU A 129 2.29 3.67 -28.24
N ALA A 130 2.70 4.94 -28.21
CA ALA A 130 3.53 5.53 -29.27
C ALA A 130 5.03 5.19 -29.15
N PHE A 131 5.49 4.77 -27.97
CA PHE A 131 6.90 4.54 -27.70
C PHE A 131 7.13 3.21 -26.99
N VAL A 132 7.03 2.12 -27.71
CA VAL A 132 7.24 0.75 -27.20
C VAL A 132 8.60 0.59 -26.51
N THR A 133 9.62 1.35 -26.93
CA THR A 133 10.95 1.36 -26.31
C THR A 133 10.99 1.96 -24.92
N ARG A 134 9.94 2.66 -24.48
CA ARG A 134 9.79 3.19 -23.13
C ARG A 134 9.05 2.26 -22.19
N ASN A 135 8.58 1.14 -22.70
CA ASN A 135 7.90 0.14 -21.90
C ASN A 135 8.93 -0.55 -21.02
N PHE A 136 8.63 -0.62 -19.72
CA PHE A 136 9.50 -1.31 -18.78
C PHE A 136 8.67 -1.98 -17.68
N THR A 137 9.26 -3.00 -17.09
CA THR A 137 8.73 -3.67 -15.91
C THR A 137 9.87 -3.84 -14.91
N ILE A 138 9.78 -3.19 -13.77
CA ILE A 138 10.79 -3.24 -12.72
C ILE A 138 10.23 -3.97 -11.52
N LYS A 139 10.87 -5.06 -11.12
CA LYS A 139 10.60 -5.76 -9.86
C LYS A 139 11.58 -5.26 -8.79
N GLY A 140 11.06 -4.79 -7.66
CA GLY A 140 11.84 -4.35 -6.52
C GLY A 140 11.53 -5.20 -5.30
N ARG A 141 12.56 -5.57 -4.56
CA ARG A 141 12.45 -6.17 -3.23
C ARG A 141 13.30 -5.37 -2.26
N GLU A 142 12.72 -5.00 -1.14
CA GLU A 142 13.39 -4.28 -0.07
C GLU A 142 13.11 -4.98 1.26
N SER A 143 14.15 -5.15 2.08
CA SER A 143 14.04 -5.63 3.46
C SER A 143 14.81 -4.68 4.36
N GLU A 144 14.22 -4.29 5.48
CA GLU A 144 14.82 -3.41 6.47
C GLU A 144 14.60 -3.99 7.87
N THR A 145 15.69 -4.36 8.54
CA THR A 145 15.72 -4.82 9.92
C THR A 145 16.25 -3.70 10.81
N LYS A 146 15.51 -3.37 11.87
CA LYS A 146 15.93 -2.41 12.91
C LYS A 146 15.94 -3.07 14.26
N ILE A 147 17.04 -2.91 14.97
CA ILE A 147 17.21 -3.37 16.36
C ILE A 147 17.40 -2.14 17.24
N ASN A 148 16.50 -1.96 18.19
CA ASN A 148 16.56 -0.88 19.18
C ASN A 148 16.94 -1.46 20.52
N PHE A 149 18.03 -0.96 21.10
CA PHE A 149 18.50 -1.32 22.41
C PHE A 149 18.52 -0.07 23.30
N GLN A 150 17.76 -0.07 24.38
CA GLN A 150 17.63 1.05 25.31
C GLN A 150 17.54 0.54 26.75
N PRO A 151 18.67 0.20 27.40
CA PRO A 151 18.68 -0.37 28.76
C PRO A 151 18.26 0.61 29.84
N GLY A 152 18.22 1.90 29.55
CA GLY A 152 17.81 2.97 30.48
C GLY A 152 17.35 4.21 29.73
N SER A 153 17.14 5.31 30.44
CA SER A 153 16.74 6.59 29.84
C SER A 153 17.89 7.33 29.15
N THR A 154 19.13 7.00 29.48
CA THR A 154 20.32 7.74 29.08
C THR A 154 20.89 7.30 27.74
N TYR A 155 20.80 6.00 27.41
CA TYR A 155 21.42 5.45 26.19
C TYR A 155 20.38 4.77 25.30
N ARG A 156 20.42 5.11 24.02
CA ARG A 156 19.67 4.43 22.96
C ARG A 156 20.63 4.08 21.82
N ILE A 157 20.68 2.82 21.45
CA ILE A 157 21.41 2.32 20.31
C ILE A 157 20.40 1.77 19.30
N THR A 158 20.47 2.24 18.07
CA THR A 158 19.66 1.72 16.97
C THR A 158 20.59 1.19 15.90
N LEU A 159 20.48 -0.08 15.58
CA LEU A 159 21.13 -0.71 14.45
C LEU A 159 20.09 -0.91 13.36
N SER A 160 20.43 -0.51 12.13
CA SER A 160 19.58 -0.73 10.96
C SER A 160 20.36 -1.39 9.85
N TYR A 161 19.78 -2.42 9.26
CA TYR A 161 20.28 -3.08 8.07
C TYR A 161 19.20 -3.00 7.00
N ARG A 162 19.57 -2.56 5.78
CA ARG A 162 18.66 -2.45 4.65
C ARG A 162 19.26 -3.16 3.44
N TYR A 163 18.49 -4.07 2.88
CA TYR A 163 18.79 -4.75 1.63
C TYR A 163 17.80 -4.29 0.55
N LYS A 164 18.33 -4.00 -0.65
CA LYS A 164 17.52 -3.66 -1.82
C LYS A 164 18.00 -4.43 -3.02
N ASP A 165 17.06 -5.07 -3.72
CA ASP A 165 17.27 -5.72 -5.02
C ASP A 165 16.29 -5.13 -6.03
N LYS A 166 16.77 -4.85 -7.23
CA LYS A 166 15.96 -4.37 -8.36
C LYS A 166 16.34 -5.16 -9.60
N LYS A 167 15.32 -5.70 -10.26
CA LYS A 167 15.46 -6.44 -11.52
C LYS A 167 14.58 -5.78 -12.58
N ASN A 168 15.16 -5.57 -13.74
CA ASN A 168 14.50 -5.06 -14.94
C ASN A 168 14.27 -6.20 -15.92
#